data_e79dfec9a074b1628768b432c77c095d
#
_entry.id   e79dfec9a074b1628768b432c77c095d
#
_cell.length_a   1.000
_cell.length_b   1.000
_cell.length_c   1.000
_cell.angle_alpha   90.00
_cell.angle_beta   90.00
_cell.angle_gamma   90.00
#
_symmetry.space_group_name_H-M   'P 1'
#
loop_
_entity.id
_entity.type
_entity.pdbx_description
1 polymer ?
#
loop_
_entity_poly.entity_id
_entity_poly.type
_entity_poly.pdbx_seq_one_letter_code
_entity_poly.pdbx_strand_id
1 'polypeptide(L)'
;VNIYQCVSGRLIFWRYTMQQHSSLSIPAQPDKVLTGDRATGPLHLGHYVGSLKQRIELQHRFEQTILVADMQGLTDNGHQPQKVAANILNVVADYLAVGIDPAKTTICLQSSIPALAELTMYYANLVSIARLERNPTVKNEINSKAFGRSIPAGFLTYPISQAADITAFKATLIPVGDDQLPMLEQTNEIVRKLNQIAQDEVLVECRPLLSHMTRLPSVDGKCKMSKTMGNTIMLGSSEQDISKAVKAMYTDPTHININDPGRVEGNVVFTYLDAFHPDLQYVAELKSHYRAGGLGDGKTKTILEECLQSLLAPIRERRALLLADKAQLVSILKEGTAKAREESDGVLRRVKTAFGLNLF
;
A
#
# COMPACT_ATOMS: atom_id res chain seq x y z
N VAL A 1 -16.98 4.30 -30.59
CA VAL A 1 -16.29 5.59 -30.70
C VAL A 1 -15.91 5.77 -32.15
N ASN A 2 -16.48 6.79 -32.81
CA ASN A 2 -16.16 7.10 -34.20
C ASN A 2 -14.90 7.95 -34.24
N ILE A 3 -13.86 7.44 -34.89
CA ILE A 3 -12.62 8.19 -35.15
C ILE A 3 -12.59 8.49 -36.65
N TYR A 4 -12.53 9.79 -37.00
CA TYR A 4 -12.38 10.26 -38.38
C TYR A 4 -10.92 10.61 -38.63
N GLN A 5 -10.31 9.99 -39.64
CA GLN A 5 -9.01 10.40 -40.18
C GLN A 5 -9.17 10.62 -41.69
N CYS A 6 -8.84 11.79 -42.14
CA CYS A 6 -8.92 12.17 -43.56
C CYS A 6 -7.51 12.04 -44.17
N VAL A 7 -7.33 11.13 -45.12
CA VAL A 7 -6.11 11.03 -45.93
C VAL A 7 -6.51 10.93 -47.38
N SER A 8 -6.04 11.89 -48.18
CA SER A 8 -6.19 11.94 -49.65
C SER A 8 -7.60 11.87 -50.24
N GLY A 9 -8.57 12.61 -49.66
CA GLY A 9 -9.84 12.87 -50.37
C GLY A 9 -10.82 11.72 -50.54
N ARG A 10 -10.64 10.61 -49.83
CA ARG A 10 -11.61 9.51 -49.79
C ARG A 10 -11.86 9.10 -48.34
N LEU A 11 -13.12 9.08 -47.93
CA LEU A 11 -13.61 8.58 -46.67
C LEU A 11 -13.64 7.04 -46.72
N ILE A 12 -12.79 6.38 -45.97
CA ILE A 12 -12.81 4.91 -45.79
C ILE A 12 -13.51 4.62 -44.47
N PHE A 13 -14.66 3.96 -44.56
CA PHE A 13 -15.42 3.49 -43.40
C PHE A 13 -14.85 2.15 -42.91
N TRP A 14 -14.24 2.13 -41.74
CA TRP A 14 -13.98 0.89 -41.01
C TRP A 14 -15.10 0.67 -39.97
N ARG A 15 -15.96 -0.30 -40.20
CA ARG A 15 -16.86 -0.84 -39.19
C ARG A 15 -16.10 -1.84 -38.32
N TYR A 16 -15.75 -1.44 -37.12
CA TYR A 16 -15.33 -2.40 -36.11
C TYR A 16 -16.56 -3.09 -35.52
N THR A 17 -16.85 -4.29 -35.96
CA THR A 17 -17.82 -5.20 -35.34
C THR A 17 -17.13 -5.78 -34.10
N MET A 18 -17.52 -5.34 -32.89
CA MET A 18 -17.22 -6.08 -31.68
C MET A 18 -17.97 -7.43 -31.76
N GLN A 19 -17.24 -8.48 -32.08
CA GLN A 19 -17.72 -9.84 -31.82
C GLN A 19 -17.76 -10.02 -30.29
N GLN A 20 -18.96 -10.03 -29.72
CA GLN A 20 -19.19 -10.55 -28.40
C GLN A 20 -18.91 -12.07 -28.45
N HIS A 21 -17.72 -12.46 -27.99
CA HIS A 21 -17.51 -13.83 -27.58
C HIS A 21 -18.32 -14.05 -26.30
N SER A 22 -19.44 -14.72 -26.42
CA SER A 22 -20.16 -15.34 -25.31
C SER A 22 -19.27 -16.47 -24.76
N SER A 23 -18.31 -16.13 -23.89
CA SER A 23 -17.65 -17.10 -23.04
C SER A 23 -18.65 -17.55 -21.99
N LEU A 24 -18.89 -18.84 -21.91
CA LEU A 24 -19.55 -19.51 -20.79
C LEU A 24 -18.95 -18.96 -19.50
N SER A 25 -19.71 -18.18 -18.76
CA SER A 25 -19.29 -17.59 -17.50
C SER A 25 -19.21 -18.71 -16.46
N ILE A 26 -18.00 -19.20 -16.22
CA ILE A 26 -17.66 -19.79 -14.94
C ILE A 26 -18.02 -18.72 -13.90
N PRO A 27 -18.80 -19.04 -12.85
CA PRO A 27 -19.11 -18.04 -11.83
C PRO A 27 -17.77 -17.50 -11.32
N ALA A 28 -17.52 -16.21 -11.55
CA ALA A 28 -16.29 -15.55 -11.14
C ALA A 28 -16.15 -15.76 -9.63
N GLN A 29 -15.05 -16.35 -9.20
CA GLN A 29 -14.76 -16.44 -7.77
C GLN A 29 -14.83 -15.02 -7.19
N PRO A 30 -15.44 -14.85 -6.00
CA PRO A 30 -15.52 -13.54 -5.39
C PRO A 30 -14.12 -12.95 -5.23
N ASP A 31 -13.98 -11.68 -5.56
CA ASP A 31 -12.70 -10.99 -5.44
C ASP A 31 -12.15 -11.08 -4.01
N LYS A 32 -10.88 -11.44 -3.90
CA LYS A 32 -10.12 -11.45 -2.66
C LYS A 32 -9.08 -10.35 -2.68
N VAL A 33 -9.02 -9.60 -1.59
CA VAL A 33 -8.08 -8.48 -1.43
C VAL A 33 -6.90 -8.89 -0.58
N LEU A 34 -5.69 -8.65 -1.09
CA LEU A 34 -4.46 -8.73 -0.29
C LEU A 34 -3.82 -7.35 -0.19
N THR A 35 -3.44 -6.99 1.01
CA THR A 35 -2.57 -5.84 1.30
C THR A 35 -1.53 -6.22 2.34
N GLY A 36 -0.58 -5.35 2.60
CA GLY A 36 0.39 -5.57 3.68
C GLY A 36 1.31 -4.37 3.88
N ASP A 37 1.97 -4.36 5.03
CA ASP A 37 3.00 -3.37 5.34
C ASP A 37 4.22 -4.05 5.96
N ARG A 38 5.40 -3.56 5.60
CA ARG A 38 6.65 -3.98 6.24
C ARG A 38 6.70 -3.47 7.67
N ALA A 39 6.98 -4.35 8.62
CA ALA A 39 7.08 -4.03 10.05
C ALA A 39 8.36 -3.25 10.39
N THR A 40 8.65 -2.16 9.68
CA THR A 40 9.87 -1.35 9.85
C THR A 40 9.69 -0.14 10.77
N GLY A 41 8.53 0.02 11.35
CA GLY A 41 8.15 1.09 12.29
C GLY A 41 6.64 1.29 12.34
N PRO A 42 6.13 2.11 13.29
CA PRO A 42 4.72 2.47 13.38
C PRO A 42 4.20 3.11 12.10
N LEU A 43 2.89 3.05 11.86
CA LEU A 43 2.28 3.65 10.69
C LEU A 43 2.03 5.16 10.91
N HIS A 44 1.98 5.91 9.80
CA HIS A 44 1.82 7.37 9.80
C HIS A 44 0.67 7.81 8.89
N LEU A 45 0.32 9.09 8.90
CA LEU A 45 -0.77 9.66 8.11
C LEU A 45 -0.68 9.34 6.60
N GLY A 46 0.54 9.20 6.05
CA GLY A 46 0.72 8.76 4.66
C GLY A 46 0.21 7.34 4.40
N HIS A 47 0.39 6.42 5.36
CA HIS A 47 -0.21 5.07 5.26
C HIS A 47 -1.73 5.13 5.44
N TYR A 48 -2.21 6.02 6.32
CA TYR A 48 -3.64 6.17 6.55
C TYR A 48 -4.37 6.56 5.27
N VAL A 49 -3.93 7.64 4.62
CA VAL A 49 -4.53 8.14 3.37
C VAL A 49 -4.25 7.21 2.19
N GLY A 50 -3.01 6.76 2.05
CA GLY A 50 -2.59 5.97 0.88
C GLY A 50 -3.12 4.54 0.86
N SER A 51 -3.54 3.99 2.02
CA SER A 51 -3.91 2.58 2.10
C SER A 51 -4.96 2.25 3.17
N LEU A 52 -4.75 2.65 4.44
CA LEU A 52 -5.59 2.16 5.54
C LEU A 52 -7.04 2.57 5.40
N LYS A 53 -7.32 3.81 4.97
CA LYS A 53 -8.69 4.31 4.74
C LYS A 53 -9.43 3.41 3.73
N GLN A 54 -8.77 3.03 2.65
CA GLN A 54 -9.33 2.12 1.66
C GLN A 54 -9.54 0.70 2.23
N ARG A 55 -8.61 0.18 3.04
CA ARG A 55 -8.73 -1.14 3.68
C ARG A 55 -9.94 -1.22 4.61
N ILE A 56 -10.23 -0.14 5.36
CA ILE A 56 -11.42 -0.05 6.24
C ILE A 56 -12.71 -0.17 5.41
N GLU A 57 -12.74 0.38 4.20
CA GLU A 57 -13.89 0.26 3.31
C GLU A 57 -13.98 -1.14 2.67
N LEU A 58 -12.84 -1.68 2.23
CA LEU A 58 -12.77 -2.96 1.53
C LEU A 58 -13.16 -4.15 2.41
N GLN A 59 -12.89 -4.13 3.72
CA GLN A 59 -13.27 -5.21 4.65
C GLN A 59 -14.79 -5.45 4.74
N HIS A 60 -15.61 -4.50 4.29
CA HIS A 60 -17.06 -4.63 4.27
C HIS A 60 -17.61 -5.18 2.95
N ARG A 61 -16.75 -5.30 1.94
CA ARG A 61 -17.14 -5.64 0.56
C ARG A 61 -16.48 -6.90 0.04
N PHE A 62 -15.30 -7.24 0.56
CA PHE A 62 -14.46 -8.31 0.05
C PHE A 62 -13.87 -9.14 1.19
N GLU A 63 -13.53 -10.38 0.91
CA GLU A 63 -12.62 -11.15 1.76
C GLU A 63 -11.25 -10.49 1.71
N GLN A 64 -10.78 -10.00 2.85
CA GLN A 64 -9.55 -9.21 2.95
C GLN A 64 -8.52 -9.91 3.83
N THR A 65 -7.30 -10.00 3.31
CA THR A 65 -6.12 -10.43 4.07
C THR A 65 -5.12 -9.28 4.17
N ILE A 66 -4.60 -9.03 5.37
CA ILE A 66 -3.53 -8.07 5.61
C ILE A 66 -2.30 -8.82 6.12
N LEU A 67 -1.23 -8.77 5.35
CA LEU A 67 0.04 -9.40 5.67
C LEU A 67 0.95 -8.44 6.43
N VAL A 68 1.35 -8.81 7.65
CA VAL A 68 2.45 -8.16 8.36
C VAL A 68 3.74 -8.71 7.78
N ALA A 69 4.35 -7.97 6.85
CA ALA A 69 5.46 -8.41 6.03
C ALA A 69 6.81 -8.19 6.76
N ASP A 70 7.07 -9.02 7.76
CA ASP A 70 8.28 -8.97 8.56
C ASP A 70 9.52 -9.50 7.81
N MET A 71 9.41 -10.59 7.05
CA MET A 71 10.51 -11.07 6.20
C MET A 71 10.88 -10.06 5.12
N GLN A 72 9.91 -9.47 4.45
CA GLN A 72 10.19 -8.39 3.50
C GLN A 72 10.73 -7.13 4.18
N GLY A 73 10.41 -6.90 5.44
CA GLY A 73 11.03 -5.86 6.26
C GLY A 73 12.55 -6.01 6.41
N LEU A 74 13.07 -7.23 6.30
CA LEU A 74 14.50 -7.52 6.41
C LEU A 74 15.30 -7.22 5.14
N THR A 75 14.69 -7.07 3.99
CA THR A 75 15.39 -6.88 2.71
C THR A 75 16.33 -5.65 2.71
N ASP A 76 15.97 -4.63 3.44
CA ASP A 76 16.76 -3.41 3.64
C ASP A 76 17.09 -3.12 5.13
N ASN A 77 16.67 -4.01 6.05
CA ASN A 77 16.96 -3.92 7.50
C ASN A 77 17.58 -5.21 8.05
N GLY A 78 18.20 -6.05 7.20
CA GLY A 78 18.79 -7.32 7.62
C GLY A 78 19.90 -7.18 8.66
N HIS A 79 20.58 -6.04 8.72
CA HIS A 79 21.57 -5.70 9.73
C HIS A 79 20.97 -5.22 11.07
N GLN A 80 19.66 -4.99 11.12
CA GLN A 80 18.91 -4.55 12.32
C GLN A 80 17.60 -5.34 12.48
N PRO A 81 17.60 -6.67 12.55
CA PRO A 81 16.40 -7.48 12.58
C PRO A 81 15.51 -7.19 13.79
N GLN A 82 16.09 -6.76 14.92
CA GLN A 82 15.37 -6.38 16.13
C GLN A 82 14.39 -5.21 15.89
N LYS A 83 14.73 -4.31 14.98
CA LYS A 83 13.86 -3.21 14.57
C LYS A 83 12.56 -3.72 13.94
N VAL A 84 12.65 -4.75 13.11
CA VAL A 84 11.48 -5.37 12.48
C VAL A 84 10.65 -6.11 13.53
N ALA A 85 11.29 -6.98 14.34
CA ALA A 85 10.62 -7.74 15.37
C ALA A 85 9.87 -6.85 16.38
N ALA A 86 10.48 -5.77 16.84
CA ALA A 86 9.88 -4.83 17.79
C ALA A 86 8.66 -4.08 17.23
N ASN A 87 8.50 -4.03 15.90
CA ASN A 87 7.42 -3.28 15.27
C ASN A 87 6.24 -4.15 14.78
N ILE A 88 6.32 -5.47 14.85
CA ILE A 88 5.21 -6.36 14.43
C ILE A 88 3.91 -5.98 15.16
N LEU A 89 3.93 -6.00 16.50
CA LEU A 89 2.74 -5.67 17.30
C LEU A 89 2.33 -4.19 17.20
N ASN A 90 3.28 -3.28 16.95
CA ASN A 90 2.96 -1.87 16.70
C ASN A 90 2.10 -1.70 15.44
N VAL A 91 2.45 -2.40 14.35
CA VAL A 91 1.71 -2.35 13.08
C VAL A 91 0.33 -2.99 13.23
N VAL A 92 0.23 -4.13 13.94
CA VAL A 92 -1.07 -4.75 14.24
C VAL A 92 -1.95 -3.82 15.07
N ALA A 93 -1.40 -3.18 16.11
CA ALA A 93 -2.12 -2.21 16.92
C ALA A 93 -2.58 -1.00 16.09
N ASP A 94 -1.75 -0.52 15.15
CA ASP A 94 -2.13 0.55 14.23
C ASP A 94 -3.32 0.16 13.34
N TYR A 95 -3.35 -1.07 12.79
CA TYR A 95 -4.49 -1.58 12.01
C TYR A 95 -5.79 -1.59 12.80
N LEU A 96 -5.76 -2.16 14.00
CA LEU A 96 -6.95 -2.25 14.84
C LEU A 96 -7.40 -0.86 15.34
N ALA A 97 -6.45 0.01 15.66
CA ALA A 97 -6.74 1.35 16.16
C ALA A 97 -7.44 2.23 15.11
N VAL A 98 -7.11 2.08 13.83
CA VAL A 98 -7.79 2.82 12.75
C VAL A 98 -9.14 2.24 12.36
N GLY A 99 -9.49 1.02 12.83
CA GLY A 99 -10.81 0.41 12.60
C GLY A 99 -10.80 -0.81 11.68
N ILE A 100 -9.66 -1.45 11.45
CA ILE A 100 -9.63 -2.80 10.85
C ILE A 100 -10.19 -3.78 11.87
N ASP A 101 -11.22 -4.51 11.48
CA ASP A 101 -11.95 -5.49 12.28
C ASP A 101 -11.36 -6.90 12.02
N PRO A 102 -10.75 -7.55 13.03
CA PRO A 102 -10.16 -8.87 12.86
C PRO A 102 -11.21 -9.98 12.63
N ALA A 103 -12.49 -9.72 12.89
CA ALA A 103 -13.57 -10.63 12.55
C ALA A 103 -13.90 -10.63 11.04
N LYS A 104 -13.56 -9.55 10.33
CA LYS A 104 -13.80 -9.38 8.88
C LYS A 104 -12.54 -9.54 8.04
N THR A 105 -11.38 -9.22 8.63
CA THR A 105 -10.09 -9.18 7.95
C THR A 105 -9.13 -10.17 8.57
N THR A 106 -8.54 -11.04 7.77
CA THR A 106 -7.48 -11.93 8.22
C THR A 106 -6.17 -11.15 8.36
N ILE A 107 -5.67 -10.96 9.57
CA ILE A 107 -4.37 -10.32 9.83
C ILE A 107 -3.35 -11.43 10.13
N CYS A 108 -2.31 -11.58 9.31
CA CYS A 108 -1.36 -12.68 9.44
C CYS A 108 0.11 -12.22 9.38
N LEU A 109 1.01 -13.04 9.94
CA LEU A 109 2.44 -12.77 10.01
C LEU A 109 3.18 -13.57 8.93
N GLN A 110 3.89 -12.88 8.05
CA GLN A 110 4.56 -13.48 6.89
C GLN A 110 5.54 -14.60 7.28
N SER A 111 6.44 -14.35 8.22
CA SER A 111 7.44 -15.34 8.67
C SER A 111 6.85 -16.60 9.29
N SER A 112 5.59 -16.54 9.70
CA SER A 112 4.89 -17.67 10.30
C SER A 112 4.09 -18.48 9.28
N ILE A 113 4.25 -18.23 7.97
CA ILE A 113 3.57 -18.96 6.87
C ILE A 113 4.66 -19.59 5.98
N PRO A 114 5.11 -20.83 6.26
CA PRO A 114 6.22 -21.47 5.52
C PRO A 114 5.98 -21.59 4.02
N ALA A 115 4.73 -21.77 3.61
CA ALA A 115 4.34 -21.89 2.21
C ALA A 115 4.81 -20.69 1.36
N LEU A 116 4.88 -19.47 1.92
CA LEU A 116 5.33 -18.28 1.20
C LEU A 116 6.80 -18.38 0.77
N ALA A 117 7.65 -18.89 1.66
CA ALA A 117 9.08 -19.10 1.37
C ALA A 117 9.26 -20.22 0.33
N GLU A 118 8.51 -21.32 0.45
CA GLU A 118 8.59 -22.44 -0.48
C GLU A 118 8.05 -22.04 -1.88
N LEU A 119 6.94 -21.33 -1.98
CA LEU A 119 6.44 -20.74 -3.24
C LEU A 119 7.45 -19.80 -3.86
N THR A 120 8.11 -18.94 -3.06
CA THR A 120 9.17 -18.04 -3.54
C THR A 120 10.29 -18.84 -4.22
N MET A 121 10.69 -19.98 -3.66
CA MET A 121 11.71 -20.83 -4.25
C MET A 121 11.28 -21.44 -5.59
N TYR A 122 10.03 -21.91 -5.71
CA TYR A 122 9.51 -22.39 -7.00
C TYR A 122 9.49 -21.27 -8.03
N TYR A 123 8.99 -20.09 -7.66
CA TYR A 123 8.86 -18.95 -8.58
C TYR A 123 10.22 -18.38 -9.00
N ALA A 124 11.26 -18.49 -8.16
CA ALA A 124 12.62 -18.07 -8.51
C ALA A 124 13.16 -18.80 -9.76
N ASN A 125 12.66 -20.02 -10.05
CA ASN A 125 13.02 -20.76 -11.26
C ASN A 125 12.26 -20.28 -12.52
N LEU A 126 11.26 -19.43 -12.37
CA LEU A 126 10.44 -18.92 -13.48
C LEU A 126 10.85 -17.50 -13.90
N VAL A 127 11.73 -16.82 -13.14
CA VAL A 127 12.12 -15.42 -13.38
C VAL A 127 13.62 -15.31 -13.53
N SER A 128 14.07 -14.68 -14.62
CA SER A 128 15.50 -14.43 -14.81
C SER A 128 15.98 -13.20 -14.04
N ILE A 129 17.26 -13.17 -13.64
CA ILE A 129 17.91 -12.01 -13.01
C ILE A 129 17.73 -10.76 -13.88
N ALA A 130 17.93 -10.88 -15.19
CA ALA A 130 17.74 -9.78 -16.13
C ALA A 130 16.30 -9.21 -16.14
N ARG A 131 15.30 -10.02 -15.85
CA ARG A 131 13.90 -9.54 -15.70
C ARG A 131 13.72 -8.75 -14.41
N LEU A 132 14.33 -9.18 -13.31
CA LEU A 132 14.31 -8.47 -12.02
C LEU A 132 15.00 -7.11 -12.13
N GLU A 133 16.20 -7.06 -12.72
CA GLU A 133 16.96 -5.82 -12.92
C GLU A 133 16.25 -4.80 -13.84
N ARG A 134 15.46 -5.28 -14.79
CA ARG A 134 14.66 -4.42 -15.69
C ARG A 134 13.35 -3.94 -15.08
N ASN A 135 12.91 -4.49 -13.93
CA ASN A 135 11.71 -4.00 -13.28
C ASN A 135 11.89 -2.54 -12.83
N PRO A 136 11.06 -1.59 -13.33
CA PRO A 136 11.25 -0.16 -13.05
C PRO A 136 11.21 0.18 -11.56
N THR A 137 10.34 -0.49 -10.79
CA THR A 137 10.22 -0.29 -9.34
C THR A 137 11.50 -0.68 -8.64
N VAL A 138 12.01 -1.89 -8.91
CA VAL A 138 13.28 -2.39 -8.34
C VAL A 138 14.45 -1.48 -8.70
N LYS A 139 14.55 -1.08 -9.97
CA LYS A 139 15.62 -0.19 -10.43
C LYS A 139 15.61 1.16 -9.71
N ASN A 140 14.44 1.77 -9.57
CA ASN A 140 14.29 3.05 -8.87
C ASN A 140 14.65 2.92 -7.39
N GLU A 141 14.25 1.83 -6.75
CA GLU A 141 14.55 1.58 -5.34
C GLU A 141 16.05 1.33 -5.11
N ILE A 142 16.71 0.54 -5.97
CA ILE A 142 18.17 0.32 -5.89
C ILE A 142 18.90 1.66 -5.99
N ASN A 143 18.53 2.51 -6.92
CA ASN A 143 19.14 3.83 -7.09
C ASN A 143 18.93 4.72 -5.85
N SER A 144 17.74 4.68 -5.24
CA SER A 144 17.40 5.48 -4.07
C SER A 144 18.09 5.03 -2.78
N LYS A 145 18.44 3.75 -2.68
CA LYS A 145 19.07 3.13 -1.49
C LYS A 145 20.60 3.22 -1.48
N ALA A 146 21.21 3.67 -2.56
CA ALA A 146 22.67 3.84 -2.69
C ALA A 146 23.49 2.56 -2.33
N PHE A 147 22.99 1.38 -2.67
CA PHE A 147 23.69 0.11 -2.42
C PHE A 147 25.04 -0.03 -3.15
N GLY A 148 25.28 0.79 -4.17
CA GLY A 148 26.42 0.65 -5.07
C GLY A 148 26.42 -0.71 -5.78
N ARG A 149 27.53 -1.47 -5.69
CA ARG A 149 27.63 -2.83 -6.23
C ARG A 149 27.18 -3.94 -5.28
N SER A 150 26.92 -3.60 -4.01
CA SER A 150 26.60 -4.58 -2.96
C SER A 150 25.10 -4.66 -2.70
N ILE A 151 24.33 -5.01 -3.73
CA ILE A 151 22.87 -5.20 -3.60
C ILE A 151 22.62 -6.53 -2.88
N PRO A 152 21.89 -6.54 -1.74
CA PRO A 152 21.50 -7.79 -1.10
C PRO A 152 20.66 -8.66 -2.02
N ALA A 153 20.90 -9.97 -2.09
CA ALA A 153 20.13 -10.88 -2.93
C ALA A 153 18.63 -10.81 -2.61
N GLY A 154 18.25 -10.76 -1.33
CA GLY A 154 16.86 -10.59 -0.92
C GLY A 154 16.22 -9.30 -1.43
N PHE A 155 17.00 -8.22 -1.59
CA PHE A 155 16.50 -6.98 -2.17
C PHE A 155 16.28 -7.08 -3.68
N LEU A 156 17.09 -7.84 -4.41
CA LEU A 156 16.88 -8.07 -5.84
C LEU A 156 15.70 -9.03 -6.08
N THR A 157 15.52 -10.03 -5.22
CA THR A 157 14.53 -11.10 -5.41
C THR A 157 13.17 -10.84 -4.72
N TYR A 158 13.00 -9.75 -3.95
CA TYR A 158 11.74 -9.48 -3.25
C TYR A 158 10.51 -9.45 -4.17
N PRO A 159 10.56 -9.09 -5.47
CA PRO A 159 9.39 -9.16 -6.34
C PRO A 159 8.86 -10.59 -6.52
N ILE A 160 9.74 -11.59 -6.44
CA ILE A 160 9.34 -13.00 -6.49
C ILE A 160 8.62 -13.39 -5.20
N SER A 161 9.14 -12.97 -4.04
CA SER A 161 8.50 -13.16 -2.74
C SER A 161 7.14 -12.44 -2.68
N GLN A 162 7.03 -11.22 -3.22
CA GLN A 162 5.75 -10.52 -3.29
C GLN A 162 4.73 -11.27 -4.19
N ALA A 163 5.17 -11.87 -5.28
CA ALA A 163 4.31 -12.71 -6.10
C ALA A 163 3.83 -13.95 -5.33
N ALA A 164 4.67 -14.56 -4.49
CA ALA A 164 4.28 -15.65 -3.61
C ALA A 164 3.25 -15.19 -2.57
N ASP A 165 3.45 -14.02 -1.95
CA ASP A 165 2.49 -13.43 -1.02
C ASP A 165 1.11 -13.23 -1.68
N ILE A 166 1.05 -12.73 -2.92
CA ILE A 166 -0.20 -12.46 -3.64
C ILE A 166 -0.91 -13.76 -4.01
N THR A 167 -0.19 -14.70 -4.61
CA THR A 167 -0.79 -15.91 -5.17
C THR A 167 -1.16 -16.94 -4.10
N ALA A 168 -0.46 -16.97 -2.96
CA ALA A 168 -0.74 -17.87 -1.84
C ALA A 168 -2.15 -17.72 -1.26
N PHE A 169 -2.70 -16.52 -1.33
CA PHE A 169 -4.05 -16.20 -0.85
C PHE A 169 -5.08 -16.08 -1.99
N LYS A 170 -4.71 -16.50 -3.21
CA LYS A 170 -5.58 -16.36 -4.40
C LYS A 170 -6.13 -14.93 -4.54
N ALA A 171 -5.33 -13.95 -4.18
CA ALA A 171 -5.74 -12.55 -4.21
C ALA A 171 -5.89 -12.09 -5.66
N THR A 172 -7.09 -11.61 -6.00
CA THR A 172 -7.42 -11.11 -7.33
C THR A 172 -7.38 -9.59 -7.41
N LEU A 173 -7.44 -8.90 -6.27
CA LEU A 173 -7.51 -7.45 -6.18
C LEU A 173 -6.46 -6.92 -5.20
N ILE A 174 -5.54 -6.11 -5.71
CA ILE A 174 -4.40 -5.61 -4.94
C ILE A 174 -4.44 -4.08 -4.89
N PRO A 175 -4.78 -3.49 -3.73
CA PRO A 175 -4.70 -2.05 -3.52
C PRO A 175 -3.25 -1.56 -3.59
N VAL A 176 -2.92 -0.78 -4.60
CA VAL A 176 -1.55 -0.30 -4.84
C VAL A 176 -1.53 1.11 -5.42
N GLY A 177 -0.39 1.79 -5.29
CA GLY A 177 -0.07 2.97 -6.08
C GLY A 177 0.49 2.61 -7.45
N ASP A 178 0.51 3.57 -8.37
CA ASP A 178 0.98 3.38 -9.76
C ASP A 178 2.42 2.83 -9.84
N ASP A 179 3.26 3.17 -8.87
CA ASP A 179 4.65 2.70 -8.79
C ASP A 179 4.77 1.19 -8.55
N GLN A 180 3.69 0.50 -8.16
CA GLN A 180 3.65 -0.94 -7.93
C GLN A 180 3.08 -1.73 -9.12
N LEU A 181 2.58 -1.08 -10.16
CA LEU A 181 2.05 -1.77 -11.35
C LEU A 181 3.05 -2.75 -11.98
N PRO A 182 4.37 -2.42 -12.11
CA PRO A 182 5.35 -3.36 -12.65
C PRO A 182 5.54 -4.62 -11.80
N MET A 183 5.21 -4.56 -10.50
CA MET A 183 5.27 -5.70 -9.59
C MET A 183 4.11 -6.66 -9.84
N LEU A 184 2.89 -6.13 -10.04
CA LEU A 184 1.72 -6.94 -10.36
C LEU A 184 1.83 -7.57 -11.75
N GLU A 185 2.38 -6.85 -12.73
CA GLU A 185 2.68 -7.40 -14.04
C GLU A 185 3.63 -8.60 -13.93
N GLN A 186 4.72 -8.47 -13.17
CA GLN A 186 5.66 -9.55 -12.92
C GLN A 186 5.01 -10.72 -12.18
N THR A 187 4.12 -10.48 -11.25
CA THR A 187 3.33 -11.52 -10.58
C THR A 187 2.49 -12.29 -11.60
N ASN A 188 1.77 -11.60 -12.47
CA ASN A 188 0.94 -12.23 -13.51
C ASN A 188 1.78 -12.97 -14.57
N GLU A 189 3.00 -12.52 -14.86
CA GLU A 189 3.95 -13.29 -15.68
C GLU A 189 4.29 -14.65 -15.05
N ILE A 190 4.50 -14.68 -13.72
CA ILE A 190 4.77 -15.92 -12.97
C ILE A 190 3.53 -16.82 -13.02
N VAL A 191 2.34 -16.27 -12.77
CA VAL A 191 1.06 -17.00 -12.83
C VAL A 191 0.89 -17.68 -14.17
N ARG A 192 1.02 -16.93 -15.28
CA ARG A 192 0.87 -17.47 -16.64
C ARG A 192 1.87 -18.57 -16.97
N LYS A 193 3.14 -18.38 -16.58
CA LYS A 193 4.18 -19.41 -16.80
C LYS A 193 3.90 -20.69 -16.03
N LEU A 194 3.48 -20.58 -14.76
CA LEU A 194 3.17 -21.74 -13.95
C LEU A 194 1.94 -22.47 -14.48
N ASN A 195 0.88 -21.78 -14.84
CA ASN A 195 -0.32 -22.36 -15.42
C ASN A 195 -0.02 -23.02 -16.77
N GLN A 196 0.88 -22.46 -17.58
CA GLN A 196 1.35 -23.07 -18.82
C GLN A 196 2.11 -24.39 -18.56
N ILE A 197 2.99 -24.43 -17.55
CA ILE A 197 3.71 -25.66 -17.15
C ILE A 197 2.74 -26.72 -16.66
N ALA A 198 1.78 -26.32 -15.84
CA ALA A 198 0.75 -27.21 -15.29
C ALA A 198 -0.26 -27.68 -16.32
N GLN A 199 -0.42 -26.98 -17.43
CA GLN A 199 -1.53 -27.14 -18.38
C GLN A 199 -2.90 -27.07 -17.70
N ASP A 200 -2.99 -26.28 -16.62
CA ASP A 200 -4.16 -26.07 -15.77
C ASP A 200 -4.10 -24.70 -15.09
N GLU A 201 -5.24 -24.17 -14.65
CA GLU A 201 -5.34 -22.94 -13.87
C GLU A 201 -5.00 -23.20 -12.38
N VAL A 202 -3.71 -23.32 -12.08
CA VAL A 202 -3.19 -23.53 -10.72
C VAL A 202 -3.23 -22.24 -9.89
N LEU A 203 -2.85 -21.12 -10.51
CA LEU A 203 -2.82 -19.79 -9.91
C LEU A 203 -3.75 -18.84 -10.66
N VAL A 204 -4.24 -17.81 -9.97
CA VAL A 204 -5.10 -16.76 -10.55
C VAL A 204 -4.32 -15.47 -10.74
N GLU A 205 -4.59 -14.74 -11.83
CA GLU A 205 -4.02 -13.42 -12.06
C GLU A 205 -4.65 -12.39 -11.13
N CYS A 206 -3.86 -11.40 -10.73
CA CYS A 206 -4.31 -10.29 -9.92
C CYS A 206 -4.42 -9.01 -10.75
N ARG A 207 -5.26 -8.07 -10.28
CA ARG A 207 -5.42 -6.75 -10.87
C ARG A 207 -5.22 -5.64 -9.83
N PRO A 208 -4.72 -4.47 -10.24
CA PRO A 208 -4.55 -3.35 -9.32
C PRO A 208 -5.91 -2.73 -8.95
N LEU A 209 -6.03 -2.32 -7.71
CA LEU A 209 -7.02 -1.36 -7.25
C LEU A 209 -6.28 -0.05 -6.93
N LEU A 210 -6.26 0.86 -7.89
CA LEU A 210 -5.52 2.11 -7.75
C LEU A 210 -6.17 3.01 -6.69
N SER A 211 -5.36 3.56 -5.81
CA SER A 211 -5.80 4.60 -4.89
C SER A 211 -5.89 5.92 -5.65
N HIS A 212 -7.05 6.57 -5.57
CA HIS A 212 -7.25 7.91 -6.14
C HIS A 212 -6.58 9.03 -5.32
N MET A 213 -5.97 8.67 -4.20
CA MET A 213 -5.39 9.65 -3.28
C MET A 213 -3.94 9.97 -3.65
N THR A 214 -3.71 11.25 -3.88
CA THR A 214 -2.38 11.81 -4.10
C THR A 214 -1.48 11.52 -2.88
N ARG A 215 -0.22 11.17 -3.11
CA ARG A 215 0.78 11.01 -2.03
C ARG A 215 0.84 12.26 -1.17
N LEU A 216 0.71 12.12 0.14
CA LEU A 216 0.94 13.22 1.06
C LEU A 216 2.43 13.62 1.05
N PRO A 217 2.73 14.92 0.93
CA PRO A 217 4.09 15.43 1.11
C PRO A 217 4.53 15.27 2.58
N SER A 218 5.84 15.28 2.81
CA SER A 218 6.40 15.42 4.15
C SER A 218 6.01 16.76 4.78
N VAL A 219 6.14 16.88 6.10
CA VAL A 219 5.83 18.11 6.85
C VAL A 219 6.57 19.33 6.30
N ASP A 220 7.83 19.14 5.87
CA ASP A 220 8.67 20.21 5.29
C ASP A 220 8.41 20.46 3.79
N GLY A 221 7.54 19.71 3.15
CA GLY A 221 7.19 19.85 1.73
C GLY A 221 8.31 19.51 0.74
N LYS A 222 9.50 19.13 1.22
CA LYS A 222 10.69 18.97 0.37
C LYS A 222 10.93 17.55 -0.12
N CYS A 223 10.50 16.55 0.66
CA CYS A 223 10.84 15.16 0.46
C CYS A 223 9.63 14.23 0.62
N LYS A 224 9.83 12.96 0.27
CA LYS A 224 8.92 11.90 0.67
C LYS A 224 8.91 11.77 2.19
N MET A 225 7.72 11.48 2.78
CA MET A 225 7.63 11.15 4.20
C MET A 225 8.60 10.02 4.56
N SER A 226 9.35 10.20 5.63
CA SER A 226 10.29 9.21 6.13
C SER A 226 10.25 9.16 7.66
N LYS A 227 10.06 7.96 8.19
CA LYS A 227 10.10 7.71 9.64
C LYS A 227 11.44 8.12 10.26
N THR A 228 12.54 7.87 9.54
CA THR A 228 13.90 8.17 10.00
C THR A 228 14.25 9.64 9.99
N MET A 229 13.61 10.45 9.15
CA MET A 229 13.83 11.89 9.07
C MET A 229 12.94 12.70 10.03
N GLY A 230 12.00 12.06 10.73
CA GLY A 230 11.11 12.75 11.67
C GLY A 230 10.17 13.77 11.01
N ASN A 231 10.00 13.70 9.69
CA ASN A 231 9.19 14.63 8.90
C ASN A 231 7.77 14.11 8.60
N THR A 232 7.22 13.31 9.50
CA THR A 232 5.90 12.66 9.36
C THR A 232 5.17 12.64 10.69
N ILE A 233 3.83 12.61 10.65
CA ILE A 233 2.96 12.47 11.81
C ILE A 233 2.53 11.01 11.90
N MET A 234 2.89 10.31 13.00
CA MET A 234 2.50 8.93 13.26
C MET A 234 1.05 8.85 13.72
N LEU A 235 0.39 7.71 13.52
CA LEU A 235 -0.98 7.48 14.01
C LEU A 235 -1.08 7.56 15.54
N GLY A 236 0.00 7.20 16.24
CA GLY A 236 0.10 7.29 17.70
C GLY A 236 0.78 8.57 18.22
N SER A 237 0.98 9.61 17.39
CA SER A 237 1.62 10.85 17.82
C SER A 237 0.87 11.53 18.96
N SER A 238 1.62 12.09 19.91
CA SER A 238 1.03 12.90 20.99
C SER A 238 0.45 14.22 20.45
N GLU A 239 -0.41 14.86 21.23
CA GLU A 239 -0.95 16.18 20.89
C GLU A 239 0.14 17.21 20.65
N GLN A 240 1.19 17.16 21.46
CA GLN A 240 2.34 18.05 21.34
C GLN A 240 3.14 17.80 20.07
N ASP A 241 3.34 16.52 19.67
CA ASP A 241 4.05 16.17 18.44
C ASP A 241 3.26 16.61 17.21
N ILE A 242 1.92 16.45 17.22
CA ILE A 242 1.04 16.93 16.15
C ILE A 242 1.14 18.45 16.02
N SER A 243 1.00 19.18 17.14
CA SER A 243 1.11 20.65 17.18
C SER A 243 2.47 21.12 16.64
N LYS A 244 3.55 20.49 17.11
CA LYS A 244 4.91 20.79 16.63
C LYS A 244 5.07 20.55 15.14
N ALA A 245 4.57 19.43 14.64
CA ALA A 245 4.65 19.06 13.22
C ALA A 245 3.86 20.06 12.36
N VAL A 246 2.62 20.41 12.75
CA VAL A 246 1.79 21.37 12.00
C VAL A 246 2.42 22.76 11.99
N LYS A 247 2.96 23.22 13.10
CA LYS A 247 3.67 24.51 13.16
C LYS A 247 4.88 24.55 12.22
N ALA A 248 5.57 23.43 12.06
CA ALA A 248 6.73 23.29 11.17
C ALA A 248 6.36 23.07 9.69
N MET A 249 5.08 22.87 9.35
CA MET A 249 4.65 22.66 7.96
C MET A 249 5.01 23.82 7.06
N TYR A 250 5.50 23.47 5.87
CA TYR A 250 5.81 24.42 4.82
C TYR A 250 4.55 25.11 4.31
N THR A 251 4.60 26.43 4.22
CA THR A 251 3.59 27.31 3.65
C THR A 251 4.21 28.17 2.54
N ASP A 252 3.46 29.09 1.98
CA ASP A 252 3.97 30.00 0.95
C ASP A 252 4.97 31.00 1.54
N PRO A 253 6.26 30.99 1.18
CA PRO A 253 7.25 31.91 1.72
C PRO A 253 7.07 33.35 1.26
N THR A 254 6.23 33.60 0.25
CA THR A 254 5.93 34.95 -0.25
C THR A 254 4.73 35.58 0.46
N HIS A 255 3.95 34.80 1.22
CA HIS A 255 2.83 35.27 2.03
C HIS A 255 3.33 35.80 3.39
N ILE A 256 3.88 37.02 3.38
CA ILE A 256 4.53 37.65 4.58
C ILE A 256 3.49 38.30 5.48
N ASN A 257 2.56 39.05 4.89
CA ASN A 257 1.50 39.76 5.64
C ASN A 257 0.17 39.05 5.39
N ILE A 258 -0.74 39.12 6.38
CA ILE A 258 -2.05 38.48 6.30
C ILE A 258 -2.89 38.91 5.07
N ASN A 259 -2.69 40.16 4.64
CA ASN A 259 -3.43 40.74 3.49
C ASN A 259 -2.77 40.43 2.14
N ASP A 260 -1.58 39.85 2.14
CA ASP A 260 -0.93 39.45 0.89
C ASP A 260 -1.67 38.28 0.26
N PRO A 261 -1.86 38.23 -1.08
CA PRO A 261 -2.35 37.06 -1.75
C PRO A 261 -1.41 35.88 -1.55
N GLY A 262 -1.94 34.75 -1.06
CA GLY A 262 -1.15 33.55 -0.82
C GLY A 262 -1.31 32.51 -1.93
N ARG A 263 -0.27 31.69 -2.16
CA ARG A 263 -0.28 30.58 -3.11
C ARG A 263 -0.62 29.28 -2.41
N VAL A 264 -1.69 28.63 -2.88
CA VAL A 264 -2.16 27.33 -2.36
C VAL A 264 -1.35 26.16 -2.93
N GLU A 265 -0.89 26.27 -4.18
CA GLU A 265 -0.13 25.25 -4.88
C GLU A 265 1.22 25.02 -4.21
N GLY A 266 1.45 23.77 -3.77
CA GLY A 266 2.66 23.40 -3.02
C GLY A 266 2.60 23.73 -1.51
N ASN A 267 1.53 24.35 -1.03
CA ASN A 267 1.32 24.58 0.40
C ASN A 267 0.89 23.27 1.08
N VAL A 268 1.73 22.79 2.00
CA VAL A 268 1.53 21.49 2.68
C VAL A 268 0.27 21.50 3.54
N VAL A 269 -0.04 22.63 4.19
CA VAL A 269 -1.21 22.76 5.06
C VAL A 269 -2.50 22.51 4.27
N PHE A 270 -2.66 23.11 3.09
CA PHE A 270 -3.84 22.89 2.26
C PHE A 270 -3.90 21.47 1.70
N THR A 271 -2.76 20.87 1.36
CA THR A 271 -2.72 19.47 0.93
C THR A 271 -3.23 18.51 2.04
N TYR A 272 -2.87 18.79 3.29
CA TYR A 272 -3.38 18.02 4.42
C TYR A 272 -4.83 18.32 4.74
N LEU A 273 -5.29 19.56 4.61
CA LEU A 273 -6.72 19.90 4.75
C LEU A 273 -7.56 19.17 3.70
N ASP A 274 -7.12 19.10 2.44
CA ASP A 274 -7.80 18.31 1.41
C ASP A 274 -7.91 16.82 1.74
N ALA A 275 -6.89 16.27 2.40
CA ALA A 275 -6.84 14.84 2.71
C ALA A 275 -7.66 14.46 3.95
N PHE A 276 -7.77 15.37 4.94
CA PHE A 276 -8.28 15.04 6.27
C PHE A 276 -9.49 15.83 6.74
N HIS A 277 -9.73 17.02 6.20
CA HIS A 277 -10.86 17.82 6.65
C HIS A 277 -12.19 17.21 6.15
N PRO A 278 -13.20 17.04 7.03
CA PRO A 278 -14.46 16.41 6.65
C PRO A 278 -15.30 17.27 5.69
N ASP A 279 -15.14 18.58 5.75
CA ASP A 279 -15.84 19.55 4.90
C ASP A 279 -14.91 20.11 3.83
N LEU A 280 -14.96 19.51 2.63
CA LEU A 280 -14.14 19.94 1.48
C LEU A 280 -14.60 21.27 0.90
N GLN A 281 -15.89 21.65 1.07
CA GLN A 281 -16.38 22.95 0.63
C GLN A 281 -15.77 24.07 1.48
N TYR A 282 -15.74 23.90 2.77
CA TYR A 282 -15.06 24.83 3.69
C TYR A 282 -13.57 24.97 3.34
N VAL A 283 -12.89 23.87 3.01
CA VAL A 283 -11.49 23.92 2.56
C VAL A 283 -11.36 24.72 1.25
N ALA A 284 -12.28 24.59 0.32
CA ALA A 284 -12.28 25.36 -0.93
C ALA A 284 -12.50 26.87 -0.66
N GLU A 285 -13.34 27.22 0.29
CA GLU A 285 -13.55 28.61 0.73
C GLU A 285 -12.28 29.16 1.39
N LEU A 286 -11.62 28.40 2.27
CA LEU A 286 -10.34 28.79 2.88
C LEU A 286 -9.26 29.04 1.81
N LYS A 287 -9.17 28.19 0.80
CA LYS A 287 -8.24 28.36 -0.33
C LYS A 287 -8.53 29.65 -1.13
N SER A 288 -9.80 29.93 -1.38
CA SER A 288 -10.22 31.16 -2.10
C SER A 288 -9.87 32.40 -1.29
N HIS A 289 -10.14 32.37 0.01
CA HIS A 289 -9.78 33.44 0.94
C HIS A 289 -8.26 33.66 1.02
N TYR A 290 -7.48 32.57 1.14
CA TYR A 290 -6.02 32.64 1.18
C TYR A 290 -5.42 33.24 -0.09
N ARG A 291 -5.96 32.91 -1.26
CA ARG A 291 -5.55 33.48 -2.55
C ARG A 291 -5.91 34.97 -2.69
N ALA A 292 -7.01 35.39 -2.09
CA ALA A 292 -7.44 36.79 -2.13
C ALA A 292 -6.67 37.69 -1.13
N GLY A 293 -5.99 37.08 -0.16
CA GLY A 293 -5.46 37.78 1.01
C GLY A 293 -6.49 37.90 2.13
N GLY A 294 -6.03 38.10 3.36
CA GLY A 294 -6.87 38.21 4.57
C GLY A 294 -6.91 36.94 5.43
N LEU A 295 -6.29 35.84 5.00
CA LEU A 295 -6.19 34.60 5.79
C LEU A 295 -4.72 34.24 6.03
N GLY A 296 -4.24 34.43 7.25
CA GLY A 296 -2.84 34.14 7.61
C GLY A 296 -2.55 32.65 7.83
N ASP A 297 -1.28 32.25 7.61
CA ASP A 297 -0.79 30.87 7.78
C ASP A 297 -1.02 30.31 9.18
N GLY A 298 -0.92 31.14 10.22
CA GLY A 298 -1.20 30.72 11.58
C GLY A 298 -2.62 30.19 11.76
N LYS A 299 -3.62 30.84 11.13
CA LYS A 299 -5.02 30.41 11.21
C LYS A 299 -5.25 29.10 10.44
N THR A 300 -4.69 28.96 9.24
CA THR A 300 -4.81 27.73 8.47
C THR A 300 -4.15 26.55 9.18
N LYS A 301 -3.00 26.75 9.82
CA LYS A 301 -2.32 25.75 10.67
C LYS A 301 -3.17 25.38 11.89
N THR A 302 -3.82 26.32 12.55
CA THR A 302 -4.71 26.03 13.68
C THR A 302 -5.88 25.14 13.24
N ILE A 303 -6.54 25.45 12.12
CA ILE A 303 -7.64 24.65 11.56
C ILE A 303 -7.16 23.22 11.25
N LEU A 304 -5.98 23.08 10.64
CA LEU A 304 -5.41 21.75 10.36
C LEU A 304 -5.06 21.02 11.65
N GLU A 305 -4.50 21.69 12.66
CA GLU A 305 -4.16 21.08 13.96
C GLU A 305 -5.42 20.53 14.63
N GLU A 306 -6.49 21.30 14.71
CA GLU A 306 -7.79 20.87 15.25
C GLU A 306 -8.36 19.65 14.50
N CYS A 307 -8.29 19.67 13.18
CA CYS A 307 -8.71 18.55 12.32
C CYS A 307 -7.90 17.28 12.61
N LEU A 308 -6.57 17.37 12.66
CA LEU A 308 -5.70 16.23 12.92
C LEU A 308 -5.82 15.72 14.36
N GLN A 309 -5.97 16.60 15.35
CA GLN A 309 -6.22 16.18 16.75
C GLN A 309 -7.54 15.40 16.86
N SER A 310 -8.61 15.91 16.25
CA SER A 310 -9.90 15.22 16.23
C SER A 310 -9.83 13.84 15.56
N LEU A 311 -9.07 13.71 14.47
CA LEU A 311 -8.88 12.42 13.78
C LEU A 311 -8.04 11.45 14.61
N LEU A 312 -6.91 11.93 15.17
CA LEU A 312 -5.91 11.06 15.76
C LEU A 312 -6.14 10.75 17.24
N ALA A 313 -6.88 11.58 17.99
CA ALA A 313 -7.15 11.33 19.40
C ALA A 313 -7.78 9.94 19.64
N PRO A 314 -8.90 9.58 18.99
CA PRO A 314 -9.52 8.26 19.21
C PRO A 314 -8.64 7.11 18.71
N ILE A 315 -7.82 7.32 17.68
CA ILE A 315 -6.88 6.31 17.18
C ILE A 315 -5.77 6.08 18.21
N ARG A 316 -5.20 7.16 18.75
CA ARG A 316 -4.15 7.12 19.76
C ARG A 316 -4.61 6.42 21.04
N GLU A 317 -5.82 6.73 21.50
CA GLU A 317 -6.42 6.11 22.69
C GLU A 317 -6.61 4.61 22.51
N ARG A 318 -7.26 4.19 21.42
CA ARG A 318 -7.44 2.76 21.10
C ARG A 318 -6.10 2.05 20.95
N ARG A 319 -5.14 2.68 20.27
CA ARG A 319 -3.79 2.14 20.12
C ARG A 319 -3.09 1.89 21.46
N ALA A 320 -3.21 2.84 22.39
CA ALA A 320 -2.60 2.73 23.71
C ALA A 320 -3.21 1.55 24.50
N LEU A 321 -4.53 1.37 24.46
CA LEU A 321 -5.21 0.24 25.09
C LEU A 321 -4.78 -1.10 24.49
N LEU A 322 -4.71 -1.20 23.14
CA LEU A 322 -4.27 -2.39 22.43
C LEU A 322 -2.82 -2.78 22.77
N LEU A 323 -1.92 -1.81 22.85
CA LEU A 323 -0.51 -2.06 23.21
C LEU A 323 -0.31 -2.42 24.68
N ALA A 324 -1.26 -2.04 25.56
CA ALA A 324 -1.28 -2.50 26.95
C ALA A 324 -1.66 -3.98 27.07
N ASP A 325 -2.46 -4.51 26.14
CA ASP A 325 -2.83 -5.93 26.04
C ASP A 325 -2.14 -6.63 24.86
N LYS A 326 -0.85 -6.86 24.99
CA LYS A 326 -0.06 -7.58 23.95
C LYS A 326 -0.54 -9.01 23.74
N ALA A 327 -1.15 -9.65 24.76
CA ALA A 327 -1.65 -11.02 24.63
C ALA A 327 -2.81 -11.08 23.62
N GLN A 328 -3.72 -10.10 23.65
CA GLN A 328 -4.80 -9.97 22.68
C GLN A 328 -4.25 -9.76 21.25
N LEU A 329 -3.26 -8.88 21.06
CA LEU A 329 -2.64 -8.66 19.76
C LEU A 329 -2.01 -9.93 19.19
N VAL A 330 -1.30 -10.69 20.05
CA VAL A 330 -0.68 -11.98 19.68
C VAL A 330 -1.75 -13.01 19.32
N SER A 331 -2.88 -13.08 20.05
CA SER A 331 -3.97 -14.02 19.75
C SER A 331 -4.57 -13.74 18.38
N ILE A 332 -4.92 -12.47 18.09
CA ILE A 332 -5.47 -12.04 16.80
C ILE A 332 -4.51 -12.43 15.66
N LEU A 333 -3.23 -12.11 15.81
CA LEU A 333 -2.23 -12.41 14.79
C LEU A 333 -2.03 -13.93 14.61
N LYS A 334 -2.07 -14.71 15.69
CA LYS A 334 -1.95 -16.17 15.67
C LYS A 334 -3.15 -16.83 14.98
N GLU A 335 -4.36 -16.39 15.29
CA GLU A 335 -5.59 -16.89 14.68
C GLU A 335 -5.64 -16.60 13.18
N GLY A 336 -5.37 -15.34 12.79
CA GLY A 336 -5.31 -14.95 11.38
C GLY A 336 -4.20 -15.69 10.63
N THR A 337 -3.04 -15.92 11.27
CA THR A 337 -1.94 -16.68 10.65
C THR A 337 -2.30 -18.14 10.47
N ALA A 338 -3.05 -18.76 11.40
CA ALA A 338 -3.49 -20.15 11.26
C ALA A 338 -4.44 -20.31 10.04
N LYS A 339 -5.41 -19.40 9.90
CA LYS A 339 -6.30 -19.34 8.72
C LYS A 339 -5.52 -19.14 7.42
N ALA A 340 -4.58 -18.21 7.42
CA ALA A 340 -3.72 -17.90 6.27
C ALA A 340 -2.82 -19.09 5.86
N ARG A 341 -2.32 -19.87 6.83
CA ARG A 341 -1.56 -21.10 6.57
C ARG A 341 -2.39 -22.14 5.84
N GLU A 342 -3.60 -22.42 6.31
CA GLU A 342 -4.47 -23.40 5.69
C GLU A 342 -4.70 -23.09 4.20
N GLU A 343 -4.98 -21.84 3.88
CA GLU A 343 -5.19 -21.39 2.50
C GLU A 343 -3.90 -21.51 1.67
N SER A 344 -2.79 -20.99 2.17
CA SER A 344 -1.49 -20.98 1.47
C SER A 344 -0.94 -22.40 1.25
N ASP A 345 -1.11 -23.30 2.22
CA ASP A 345 -0.71 -24.70 2.09
C ASP A 345 -1.53 -25.41 0.99
N GLY A 346 -2.80 -25.03 0.83
CA GLY A 346 -3.63 -25.52 -0.28
C GLY A 346 -3.09 -25.12 -1.65
N VAL A 347 -2.67 -23.85 -1.78
CA VAL A 347 -2.05 -23.34 -3.03
C VAL A 347 -0.69 -24.01 -3.26
N LEU A 348 0.14 -24.11 -2.23
CA LEU A 348 1.45 -24.75 -2.30
C LEU A 348 1.33 -26.21 -2.81
N ARG A 349 0.38 -26.99 -2.28
CA ARG A 349 0.15 -28.37 -2.77
C ARG A 349 -0.17 -28.40 -4.26
N ARG A 350 -1.00 -27.49 -4.76
CA ARG A 350 -1.32 -27.41 -6.21
C ARG A 350 -0.07 -27.07 -7.03
N VAL A 351 0.76 -26.14 -6.57
CA VAL A 351 2.02 -25.78 -7.23
C VAL A 351 2.99 -26.94 -7.24
N LYS A 352 3.14 -27.67 -6.13
CA LYS A 352 3.99 -28.88 -6.07
C LYS A 352 3.53 -29.94 -7.04
N THR A 353 2.22 -30.16 -7.14
CA THR A 353 1.64 -31.11 -8.11
C THR A 353 1.94 -30.68 -9.56
N ALA A 354 1.84 -29.38 -9.87
CA ALA A 354 2.16 -28.85 -11.19
C ALA A 354 3.63 -29.07 -11.60
N PHE A 355 4.54 -29.07 -10.64
CA PHE A 355 5.96 -29.40 -10.86
C PHE A 355 6.27 -30.91 -10.77
N GLY A 356 5.29 -31.77 -10.51
CA GLY A 356 5.50 -33.21 -10.32
C GLY A 356 6.27 -33.56 -9.02
N LEU A 357 6.29 -32.66 -8.03
CA LEU A 357 7.05 -32.80 -6.79
C LEU A 357 6.19 -33.22 -5.59
N ASN A 358 5.04 -33.83 -5.83
CA ASN A 358 4.11 -34.28 -4.80
C ASN A 358 4.25 -35.80 -4.60
N LEU A 359 5.33 -36.23 -3.96
CA LEU A 359 5.65 -37.64 -3.75
C LEU A 359 5.01 -38.24 -2.48
N PHE A 360 4.57 -37.37 -1.53
CA PHE A 360 4.01 -37.74 -0.23
C PHE A 360 2.69 -37.01 0.02
#